data_88b7aaf09c39fbfd8b6bab26463fa64f
#
_entry.id   88b7aaf09c39fbfd8b6bab26463fa64f
#
_cell.length_a   1.000
_cell.length_b   1.000
_cell.length_c   1.000
_cell.angle_alpha   90.00
_cell.angle_beta   90.00
_cell.angle_gamma   90.00
#
_symmetry.space_group_name_H-M   'P 1'
#
loop_
_entity.id
_entity.type
_entity.pdbx_description
1 polymer ?
#
loop_
_entity_poly.entity_id
_entity_poly.type
_entity_poly.pdbx_seq_one_letter_code
_entity_poly.pdbx_strand_id
1 'polypeptide(L)'
;MDQTVESVEDYLINMRQVSDALYYNIIKESDMSSESDKMHNGMNLLYEANKENLRSIAIYNQYGSLLEAEPVVAQKEDPNVTKQDWFIQAMNQMENIHFSTPHVQNLFDDGTQQYYWVISSSRVVELTDGTNTQLGVLLVDMDYSGISRMMERINTTDSGQYFYLCDSNGQIIYHPHQVQLDNGMKKESSKKAARAKESVYEERINGEHREIVVD
;
A
#
# COMPACT_ATOMS: atom_id res chain seq x y z
N MET A 1 16.28 4.58 16.12
CA MET A 1 14.83 4.68 15.86
C MET A 1 14.59 5.69 14.75
N ASP A 2 15.03 6.91 14.90
CA ASP A 2 14.82 8.01 13.92
C ASP A 2 15.15 7.63 12.46
N GLN A 3 16.31 7.00 12.19
CA GLN A 3 16.67 6.62 10.80
C GLN A 3 15.76 5.58 10.17
N THR A 4 15.12 4.73 10.95
CA THR A 4 14.21 3.71 10.41
C THR A 4 12.82 4.29 10.20
N VAL A 5 12.35 5.13 11.12
CA VAL A 5 11.10 5.89 10.92
C VAL A 5 11.22 6.73 9.66
N GLU A 6 12.30 7.50 9.53
CA GLU A 6 12.61 8.29 8.33
C GLU A 6 12.64 7.44 7.05
N SER A 7 13.24 6.24 7.10
CA SER A 7 13.26 5.33 5.94
C SER A 7 11.88 4.77 5.57
N VAL A 8 11.02 4.50 6.55
CA VAL A 8 9.64 4.08 6.29
C VAL A 8 8.81 5.23 5.74
N GLU A 9 8.98 6.44 6.28
CA GLU A 9 8.33 7.64 5.76
C GLU A 9 8.76 7.91 4.31
N ASP A 10 10.05 7.86 4.01
CA ASP A 10 10.58 8.02 2.65
C ASP A 10 9.98 6.98 1.67
N TYR A 11 9.80 5.75 2.13
CA TYR A 11 9.16 4.70 1.33
C TYR A 11 7.70 5.04 1.00
N LEU A 12 6.92 5.51 1.97
CA LEU A 12 5.53 5.92 1.78
C LEU A 12 5.42 7.21 0.94
N ILE A 13 6.35 8.16 1.13
CA ILE A 13 6.44 9.38 0.32
C ILE A 13 6.73 9.03 -1.13
N ASN A 14 7.66 8.10 -1.39
CA ASN A 14 7.96 7.63 -2.75
C ASN A 14 6.73 7.00 -3.40
N MET A 15 6.01 6.15 -2.68
CA MET A 15 4.76 5.56 -3.15
C MET A 15 3.72 6.62 -3.55
N ARG A 16 3.58 7.66 -2.74
CA ARG A 16 2.72 8.80 -3.04
C ARG A 16 3.19 9.57 -4.28
N GLN A 17 4.49 9.81 -4.39
CA GLN A 17 5.08 10.50 -5.55
C GLN A 17 4.85 9.73 -6.85
N VAL A 18 4.97 8.41 -6.83
CA VAL A 18 4.63 7.55 -7.99
C VAL A 18 3.16 7.72 -8.38
N SER A 19 2.25 7.65 -7.40
CA SER A 19 0.81 7.85 -7.63
C SER A 19 0.50 9.24 -8.18
N ASP A 20 1.15 10.29 -7.66
CA ASP A 20 0.98 11.67 -8.12
C ASP A 20 1.54 11.86 -9.54
N ALA A 21 2.71 11.30 -9.84
CA ALA A 21 3.31 11.35 -11.17
C ALA A 21 2.43 10.64 -12.22
N LEU A 22 1.88 9.48 -11.89
CA LEU A 22 0.93 8.77 -12.74
C LEU A 22 -0.31 9.62 -13.02
N TYR A 23 -0.92 10.18 -11.99
CA TYR A 23 -2.16 10.93 -12.16
C TYR A 23 -1.93 12.23 -12.93
N TYR A 24 -1.02 13.09 -12.46
CA TYR A 24 -0.90 14.44 -12.99
C TYR A 24 -0.15 14.51 -14.32
N ASN A 25 0.86 13.66 -14.54
CA ASN A 25 1.72 13.77 -15.72
C ASN A 25 1.38 12.75 -16.82
N ILE A 26 0.61 11.70 -16.50
CA ILE A 26 0.30 10.63 -17.45
C ILE A 26 -1.21 10.58 -17.68
N ILE A 27 -2.00 10.24 -16.66
CA ILE A 27 -3.44 9.99 -16.83
C ILE A 27 -4.18 11.25 -17.25
N LYS A 28 -3.97 12.35 -16.52
CA LYS A 28 -4.67 13.62 -16.76
C LYS A 28 -4.30 14.26 -18.11
N GLU A 29 -3.11 13.99 -18.62
CA GLU A 29 -2.59 14.49 -19.87
C GLU A 29 -2.87 13.56 -21.06
N SER A 30 -3.59 12.45 -20.87
CA SER A 30 -3.88 11.45 -21.87
C SER A 30 -5.37 11.37 -22.16
N ASP A 31 -5.71 11.19 -23.46
CA ASP A 31 -7.07 10.89 -23.91
C ASP A 31 -7.12 9.40 -24.32
N MET A 32 -7.94 8.62 -23.62
CA MET A 32 -8.06 7.17 -23.82
C MET A 32 -8.55 6.80 -25.22
N SER A 33 -9.31 7.69 -25.88
CA SER A 33 -9.84 7.45 -27.22
C SER A 33 -8.80 7.63 -28.33
N SER A 34 -7.76 8.44 -28.10
CA SER A 34 -6.78 8.82 -29.13
C SER A 34 -5.32 8.63 -28.73
N GLU A 35 -5.02 8.53 -27.43
CA GLU A 35 -3.66 8.52 -26.88
C GLU A 35 -3.42 7.36 -25.91
N SER A 36 -4.07 6.20 -26.10
CA SER A 36 -3.85 5.02 -25.24
C SER A 36 -2.38 4.60 -25.18
N ASP A 37 -1.67 4.67 -26.29
CA ASP A 37 -0.24 4.36 -26.36
C ASP A 37 0.62 5.30 -25.49
N LYS A 38 0.23 6.57 -25.37
CA LYS A 38 0.94 7.55 -24.54
C LYS A 38 0.79 7.20 -23.06
N MET A 39 -0.42 6.82 -22.66
CA MET A 39 -0.68 6.39 -21.28
C MET A 39 0.08 5.10 -20.96
N HIS A 40 -0.01 4.08 -21.81
CA HIS A 40 0.72 2.83 -21.69
C HIS A 40 2.23 3.05 -21.56
N ASN A 41 2.84 3.79 -22.49
CA ASN A 41 4.28 4.06 -22.49
C ASN A 41 4.71 4.84 -21.24
N GLY A 42 3.90 5.80 -20.77
CA GLY A 42 4.15 6.57 -19.55
C GLY A 42 4.11 5.69 -18.30
N MET A 43 3.12 4.81 -18.21
CA MET A 43 3.00 3.85 -17.10
C MET A 43 4.16 2.86 -17.08
N ASN A 44 4.51 2.30 -18.25
CA ASN A 44 5.63 1.38 -18.40
C ASN A 44 6.95 2.03 -17.98
N LEU A 45 7.24 3.24 -18.45
CA LEU A 45 8.45 3.96 -18.09
C LEU A 45 8.54 4.19 -16.56
N LEU A 46 7.44 4.58 -15.95
CA LEU A 46 7.42 4.82 -14.50
C LEU A 46 7.55 3.51 -13.72
N TYR A 47 6.90 2.43 -14.16
CA TYR A 47 7.05 1.11 -13.57
C TYR A 47 8.50 0.63 -13.66
N GLU A 48 9.12 0.66 -14.84
CA GLU A 48 10.50 0.23 -15.05
C GLU A 48 11.50 1.03 -14.19
N ALA A 49 11.26 2.34 -14.02
CA ALA A 49 12.09 3.18 -13.17
C ALA A 49 12.00 2.85 -11.67
N ASN A 50 10.91 2.21 -11.22
CA ASN A 50 10.62 1.92 -9.82
C ASN A 50 10.40 0.43 -9.52
N LYS A 51 10.66 -0.48 -10.45
CA LYS A 51 10.34 -1.91 -10.36
C LYS A 51 10.98 -2.67 -9.19
N GLU A 52 12.01 -2.11 -8.56
CA GLU A 52 12.60 -2.68 -7.35
C GLU A 52 11.66 -2.58 -6.13
N ASN A 53 10.78 -1.58 -6.15
CA ASN A 53 9.83 -1.30 -5.09
C ASN A 53 8.38 -1.46 -5.52
N LEU A 54 8.08 -1.35 -6.81
CA LEU A 54 6.74 -1.53 -7.37
C LEU A 54 6.47 -2.97 -7.77
N ARG A 55 5.28 -3.44 -7.43
CA ARG A 55 4.79 -4.74 -7.88
C ARG A 55 3.87 -4.61 -9.07
N SER A 56 2.94 -3.68 -9.01
CA SER A 56 2.04 -3.37 -10.13
C SER A 56 1.49 -1.95 -10.05
N ILE A 57 1.08 -1.46 -11.20
CA ILE A 57 0.28 -0.25 -11.37
C ILE A 57 -0.94 -0.67 -12.18
N ALA A 58 -2.13 -0.26 -11.80
CA ALA A 58 -3.33 -0.57 -12.55
C ALA A 58 -4.33 0.59 -12.52
N ILE A 59 -5.03 0.77 -13.62
CA ILE A 59 -6.13 1.72 -13.76
C ILE A 59 -7.41 0.94 -14.04
N TYR A 60 -8.40 1.16 -13.22
CA TYR A 60 -9.74 0.60 -13.37
C TYR A 60 -10.76 1.69 -13.65
N ASN A 61 -11.78 1.40 -14.43
CA ASN A 61 -12.92 2.29 -14.53
C ASN A 61 -13.80 2.20 -13.27
N GLN A 62 -14.78 3.10 -13.13
CA GLN A 62 -15.70 3.14 -11.99
C GLN A 62 -16.53 1.86 -11.78
N TYR A 63 -16.57 0.97 -12.78
CA TYR A 63 -17.27 -0.32 -12.71
C TYR A 63 -16.35 -1.49 -12.37
N GLY A 64 -15.05 -1.22 -12.14
CA GLY A 64 -14.06 -2.22 -11.79
C GLY A 64 -13.47 -2.99 -12.98
N SER A 65 -13.70 -2.54 -14.22
CA SER A 65 -13.02 -3.11 -15.38
C SER A 65 -11.61 -2.55 -15.48
N LEU A 66 -10.64 -3.43 -15.70
CA LEU A 66 -9.26 -3.06 -15.93
C LEU A 66 -9.12 -2.33 -17.27
N LEU A 67 -8.50 -1.18 -17.26
CA LEU A 67 -8.22 -0.37 -18.44
C LEU A 67 -6.77 -0.51 -18.88
N GLU A 68 -5.84 -0.43 -17.92
CA GLU A 68 -4.41 -0.52 -18.17
C GLU A 68 -3.70 -1.09 -16.95
N ALA A 69 -2.61 -1.83 -17.13
CA ALA A 69 -1.78 -2.35 -16.03
C ALA A 69 -0.31 -2.51 -16.46
N GLU A 70 0.58 -2.27 -15.51
CA GLU A 70 2.00 -2.56 -15.59
C GLU A 70 2.48 -3.36 -14.35
N PRO A 71 3.24 -4.46 -14.52
CA PRO A 71 3.59 -5.08 -15.81
C PRO A 71 2.35 -5.64 -16.51
N VAL A 72 2.42 -5.80 -17.82
CA VAL A 72 1.35 -6.42 -18.61
C VAL A 72 1.26 -7.90 -18.24
N VAL A 73 0.32 -8.23 -17.38
CA VAL A 73 0.05 -9.59 -16.89
C VAL A 73 -1.44 -9.91 -16.96
N ALA A 74 -1.77 -11.18 -16.97
CA ALA A 74 -3.17 -11.59 -16.96
C ALA A 74 -3.86 -11.21 -15.65
N GLN A 75 -5.02 -10.57 -15.75
CA GLN A 75 -5.89 -10.40 -14.60
C GLN A 75 -6.50 -11.76 -14.25
N LYS A 76 -6.58 -12.06 -12.95
CA LYS A 76 -7.25 -13.29 -12.48
C LYS A 76 -8.72 -13.31 -12.86
N GLU A 77 -9.27 -14.51 -13.02
CA GLU A 77 -10.70 -14.68 -13.20
C GLU A 77 -11.46 -14.18 -11.97
N ASP A 78 -12.49 -13.36 -12.19
CA ASP A 78 -13.37 -12.78 -11.17
C ASP A 78 -12.65 -12.14 -9.96
N PRO A 79 -11.83 -11.11 -10.16
CA PRO A 79 -11.05 -10.47 -9.10
C PRO A 79 -11.91 -9.66 -8.12
N ASN A 80 -13.24 -9.58 -8.37
CA ASN A 80 -14.22 -8.85 -7.55
C ASN A 80 -13.74 -7.42 -7.17
N VAL A 81 -13.18 -6.70 -8.13
CA VAL A 81 -12.50 -5.41 -7.95
C VAL A 81 -13.35 -4.40 -7.16
N THR A 82 -14.63 -4.27 -7.50
CA THR A 82 -15.54 -3.32 -6.84
C THR A 82 -15.87 -3.68 -5.38
N LYS A 83 -15.51 -4.88 -4.93
CA LYS A 83 -15.66 -5.34 -3.54
C LYS A 83 -14.37 -5.28 -2.74
N GLN A 84 -13.26 -4.92 -3.37
CA GLN A 84 -11.98 -4.76 -2.69
C GLN A 84 -11.99 -3.47 -1.84
N ASP A 85 -11.43 -3.55 -0.64
CA ASP A 85 -11.43 -2.43 0.31
C ASP A 85 -10.76 -1.18 -0.26
N TRP A 86 -9.65 -1.34 -0.99
CA TRP A 86 -8.94 -0.24 -1.64
C TRP A 86 -9.81 0.48 -2.68
N PHE A 87 -10.64 -0.26 -3.45
CA PHE A 87 -11.54 0.33 -4.45
C PHE A 87 -12.69 1.08 -3.77
N ILE A 88 -13.30 0.46 -2.76
CA ILE A 88 -14.38 1.06 -1.98
C ILE A 88 -13.91 2.32 -1.27
N GLN A 89 -12.74 2.31 -0.67
CA GLN A 89 -12.18 3.48 0.01
C GLN A 89 -11.91 4.62 -0.96
N ALA A 90 -11.27 4.35 -2.10
CA ALA A 90 -11.03 5.34 -3.14
C ALA A 90 -12.35 5.98 -3.62
N MET A 91 -13.35 5.19 -3.95
CA MET A 91 -14.63 5.68 -4.45
C MET A 91 -15.46 6.45 -3.40
N ASN A 92 -15.31 6.11 -2.12
CA ASN A 92 -16.03 6.79 -1.02
C ASN A 92 -15.37 8.09 -0.57
N GLN A 93 -14.06 8.24 -0.73
CA GLN A 93 -13.26 9.38 -0.28
C GLN A 93 -12.36 9.88 -1.40
N MET A 94 -12.98 10.41 -2.46
CA MET A 94 -12.36 10.71 -3.76
C MET A 94 -11.19 11.70 -3.71
N GLU A 95 -11.12 12.56 -2.69
CA GLU A 95 -10.08 13.58 -2.57
C GLU A 95 -8.75 13.05 -2.00
N ASN A 96 -8.73 11.83 -1.48
CA ASN A 96 -7.60 11.29 -0.73
C ASN A 96 -6.91 10.14 -1.48
N ILE A 97 -5.61 9.99 -1.19
CA ILE A 97 -4.90 8.74 -1.46
C ILE A 97 -5.07 7.85 -0.23
N HIS A 98 -5.48 6.61 -0.45
CA HIS A 98 -5.68 5.61 0.58
C HIS A 98 -4.56 4.59 0.53
N PHE A 99 -4.02 4.23 1.70
CA PHE A 99 -3.04 3.16 1.85
C PHE A 99 -3.69 1.96 2.53
N SER A 100 -3.49 0.78 1.95
CA SER A 100 -3.93 -0.46 2.57
C SER A 100 -2.94 -0.94 3.63
N THR A 101 -3.38 -1.82 4.52
CA THR A 101 -2.45 -2.69 5.26
C THR A 101 -1.84 -3.75 4.34
N PRO A 102 -0.71 -4.39 4.74
CA PRO A 102 -0.11 -5.46 3.95
C PRO A 102 -1.12 -6.58 3.66
N HIS A 103 -1.18 -6.98 2.40
CA HIS A 103 -2.04 -8.07 1.96
C HIS A 103 -1.41 -8.80 0.77
N VAL A 104 -1.93 -9.97 0.46
CA VAL A 104 -1.49 -10.74 -0.71
C VAL A 104 -2.10 -10.11 -1.96
N GLN A 105 -1.26 -9.78 -2.94
CA GLN A 105 -1.71 -9.36 -4.26
C GLN A 105 -2.56 -10.48 -4.89
N ASN A 106 -3.82 -10.17 -5.21
CA ASN A 106 -4.81 -11.15 -5.66
C ASN A 106 -5.47 -10.80 -7.01
N LEU A 107 -5.02 -9.75 -7.68
CA LEU A 107 -5.62 -9.23 -8.92
C LEU A 107 -4.99 -9.83 -10.17
N PHE A 108 -3.69 -10.10 -10.14
CA PHE A 108 -2.92 -10.52 -11.31
C PHE A 108 -2.32 -11.91 -11.12
N ASP A 109 -2.17 -12.63 -12.22
CA ASP A 109 -1.49 -13.92 -12.29
C ASP A 109 -0.24 -13.77 -13.17
N ASP A 110 0.93 -13.85 -12.56
CA ASP A 110 2.22 -13.78 -13.23
C ASP A 110 2.75 -15.17 -13.64
N GLY A 111 1.95 -16.21 -13.46
CA GLY A 111 2.29 -17.60 -13.79
C GLY A 111 3.28 -18.27 -12.83
N THR A 112 3.76 -17.57 -11.78
CA THR A 112 4.79 -18.10 -10.87
C THR A 112 4.24 -18.91 -9.72
N GLN A 113 2.93 -18.89 -9.47
CA GLN A 113 2.27 -19.47 -8.28
C GLN A 113 2.84 -18.95 -6.94
N GLN A 114 3.55 -17.82 -6.95
CA GLN A 114 4.06 -17.17 -5.75
C GLN A 114 3.04 -16.19 -5.19
N TYR A 115 3.05 -16.06 -3.88
CA TYR A 115 2.25 -15.04 -3.17
C TYR A 115 3.14 -13.83 -2.89
N TYR A 116 2.73 -12.70 -3.39
CA TYR A 116 3.43 -11.43 -3.16
C TYR A 116 2.65 -10.59 -2.16
N TRP A 117 3.32 -10.20 -1.10
CA TRP A 117 2.77 -9.26 -0.14
C TRP A 117 3.02 -7.84 -0.62
N VAL A 118 1.96 -7.05 -0.63
CA VAL A 118 1.98 -5.65 -1.10
C VAL A 118 1.33 -4.73 -0.08
N ILE A 119 1.70 -3.46 -0.15
CA ILE A 119 0.93 -2.34 0.37
C ILE A 119 0.42 -1.60 -0.85
N SER A 120 -0.88 -1.39 -0.93
CA SER A 120 -1.49 -0.69 -2.06
C SER A 120 -1.80 0.76 -1.70
N SER A 121 -1.51 1.68 -2.61
CA SER A 121 -2.14 2.98 -2.60
C SER A 121 -3.22 3.05 -3.67
N SER A 122 -4.37 3.61 -3.33
CA SER A 122 -5.48 3.79 -4.25
C SER A 122 -6.03 5.20 -4.20
N ARG A 123 -6.47 5.71 -5.35
CA ARG A 123 -7.13 7.01 -5.48
C ARG A 123 -8.07 7.05 -6.67
N VAL A 124 -9.08 7.89 -6.59
CA VAL A 124 -9.88 8.23 -7.77
C VAL A 124 -9.08 9.09 -8.73
N VAL A 125 -9.24 8.84 -10.01
CA VAL A 125 -8.69 9.61 -11.12
C VAL A 125 -9.78 9.97 -12.12
N GLU A 126 -9.60 11.11 -12.80
CA GLU A 126 -10.44 11.51 -13.92
C GLU A 126 -9.82 10.98 -15.22
N LEU A 127 -10.61 10.26 -15.99
CA LEU A 127 -10.22 9.65 -17.26
C LEU A 127 -10.93 10.38 -18.39
N THR A 128 -10.16 10.94 -19.33
CA THR A 128 -10.69 11.59 -20.52
C THR A 128 -10.86 10.55 -21.64
N ASP A 129 -12.03 10.53 -22.26
CA ASP A 129 -12.39 9.70 -23.41
C ASP A 129 -13.09 10.58 -24.44
N GLY A 130 -12.32 11.20 -25.31
CA GLY A 130 -12.76 12.21 -26.26
C GLY A 130 -13.33 13.44 -25.55
N THR A 131 -14.65 13.65 -25.71
CA THR A 131 -15.37 14.76 -25.04
C THR A 131 -15.95 14.40 -23.67
N ASN A 132 -15.81 13.16 -23.24
CA ASN A 132 -16.37 12.66 -21.99
C ASN A 132 -15.27 12.52 -20.94
N THR A 133 -15.67 12.77 -19.69
CA THR A 133 -14.84 12.47 -18.52
C THR A 133 -15.56 11.44 -17.66
N GLN A 134 -14.86 10.38 -17.30
CA GLN A 134 -15.36 9.36 -16.40
C GLN A 134 -14.42 9.18 -15.21
N LEU A 135 -14.95 8.66 -14.13
CA LEU A 135 -14.12 8.32 -12.97
C LEU A 135 -13.47 6.94 -13.16
N GLY A 136 -12.26 6.84 -12.66
CA GLY A 136 -11.54 5.58 -12.51
C GLY A 136 -10.85 5.50 -11.17
N VAL A 137 -10.22 4.38 -10.90
CA VAL A 137 -9.38 4.17 -9.72
C VAL A 137 -7.98 3.77 -10.17
N LEU A 138 -7.00 4.56 -9.76
CA LEU A 138 -5.59 4.21 -9.87
C LEU A 138 -5.20 3.39 -8.64
N LEU A 139 -4.60 2.23 -8.88
CA LEU A 139 -4.02 1.34 -7.88
C LEU A 139 -2.51 1.26 -8.12
N VAL A 140 -1.72 1.44 -7.07
CA VAL A 140 -0.27 1.25 -7.08
C VAL A 140 0.11 0.29 -5.97
N ASP A 141 0.60 -0.88 -6.33
CA ASP A 141 1.05 -1.92 -5.39
C ASP A 141 2.56 -1.84 -5.20
N MET A 142 2.98 -1.58 -3.97
CA MET A 142 4.39 -1.61 -3.56
C MET A 142 4.75 -2.94 -2.91
N ASP A 143 5.96 -3.43 -3.17
CA ASP A 143 6.47 -4.65 -2.57
C ASP A 143 6.69 -4.46 -1.06
N TYR A 144 5.93 -5.20 -0.25
CA TYR A 144 6.01 -5.12 1.20
C TYR A 144 7.40 -5.51 1.77
N SER A 145 8.19 -6.28 1.03
CA SER A 145 9.52 -6.72 1.49
C SER A 145 10.47 -5.56 1.79
N GLY A 146 10.25 -4.39 1.18
CA GLY A 146 11.01 -3.17 1.49
C GLY A 146 10.84 -2.77 2.95
N ILE A 147 9.60 -2.61 3.41
CA ILE A 147 9.28 -2.26 4.81
C ILE A 147 9.72 -3.39 5.75
N SER A 148 9.42 -4.66 5.41
CA SER A 148 9.79 -5.80 6.24
C SER A 148 11.30 -5.82 6.53
N ARG A 149 12.14 -5.68 5.51
CA ARG A 149 13.60 -5.63 5.68
C ARG A 149 14.09 -4.46 6.53
N MET A 150 13.47 -3.27 6.40
CA MET A 150 13.82 -2.12 7.25
C MET A 150 13.51 -2.40 8.72
N MET A 151 12.33 -2.92 8.99
CA MET A 151 11.88 -3.25 10.34
C MET A 151 12.66 -4.42 10.96
N GLU A 152 13.01 -5.43 10.15
CA GLU A 152 13.83 -6.56 10.60
C GLU A 152 15.22 -6.11 11.07
N ARG A 153 15.83 -5.12 10.42
CA ARG A 153 17.15 -4.60 10.80
C ARG A 153 17.19 -4.01 12.21
N ILE A 154 16.12 -3.35 12.63
CA ILE A 154 16.06 -2.76 13.99
C ILE A 154 15.64 -3.77 15.05
N ASN A 155 15.02 -4.86 14.66
CA ASN A 155 14.60 -5.94 15.55
C ASN A 155 15.66 -7.04 15.72
N THR A 156 16.91 -6.80 15.34
CA THR A 156 18.00 -7.81 15.39
C THR A 156 18.63 -8.02 16.77
N THR A 157 18.34 -7.15 17.74
CA THR A 157 18.95 -7.23 19.08
C THR A 157 18.05 -8.00 20.04
N ASP A 158 18.62 -9.03 20.69
CA ASP A 158 17.98 -9.81 21.76
C ASP A 158 17.94 -9.02 23.09
N SER A 159 17.47 -7.77 23.02
CA SER A 159 17.43 -6.83 24.15
C SER A 159 16.13 -6.89 24.97
N GLY A 160 15.20 -7.77 24.60
CA GLY A 160 13.84 -7.77 25.16
C GLY A 160 12.98 -6.61 24.66
N GLN A 161 13.54 -5.74 23.83
CA GLN A 161 12.84 -4.64 23.15
C GLN A 161 12.53 -5.07 21.70
N TYR A 162 11.41 -4.63 21.19
CA TYR A 162 11.08 -4.78 19.78
C TYR A 162 10.24 -3.61 19.29
N PHE A 163 10.29 -3.39 17.99
CA PHE A 163 9.56 -2.35 17.28
C PHE A 163 8.54 -2.98 16.36
N TYR A 164 7.35 -2.42 16.35
CA TYR A 164 6.33 -2.75 15.37
C TYR A 164 5.78 -1.47 14.73
N LEU A 165 5.19 -1.60 13.56
CA LEU A 165 4.59 -0.52 12.78
C LEU A 165 3.09 -0.72 12.74
N CYS A 166 2.33 0.33 13.03
CA CYS A 166 0.88 0.35 12.84
C CYS A 166 0.44 1.65 12.16
N ASP A 167 -0.75 1.62 11.56
CA ASP A 167 -1.39 2.81 11.02
C ASP A 167 -2.03 3.67 12.14
N SER A 168 -2.58 4.83 11.76
CA SER A 168 -3.26 5.75 12.67
C SER A 168 -4.53 5.17 13.31
N ASN A 169 -5.06 4.06 12.80
CA ASN A 169 -6.19 3.32 13.37
C ASN A 169 -5.74 2.19 14.30
N GLY A 170 -4.43 1.95 14.39
CA GLY A 170 -3.81 0.88 15.16
C GLY A 170 -3.88 -0.48 14.47
N GLN A 171 -4.06 -0.52 13.15
CA GLN A 171 -3.86 -1.75 12.40
C GLN A 171 -2.37 -2.01 12.25
N ILE A 172 -1.94 -3.22 12.59
CA ILE A 172 -0.52 -3.59 12.55
C ILE A 172 -0.11 -3.79 11.08
N ILE A 173 0.91 -3.05 10.65
CA ILE A 173 1.53 -3.14 9.34
C ILE A 173 2.70 -4.12 9.37
N TYR A 174 3.53 -4.06 10.41
CA TYR A 174 4.63 -4.97 10.64
C TYR A 174 4.75 -5.30 12.13
N HIS A 175 5.00 -6.57 12.42
CA HIS A 175 5.34 -7.01 13.78
C HIS A 175 6.39 -8.14 13.73
N PRO A 176 7.48 -8.09 14.55
CA PRO A 176 8.52 -9.12 14.52
C PRO A 176 8.01 -10.50 14.95
N HIS A 177 6.89 -10.54 15.69
CA HIS A 177 6.26 -11.78 16.14
C HIS A 177 4.86 -11.96 15.53
N GLN A 178 4.67 -11.64 14.24
CA GLN A 178 3.38 -11.68 13.56
C GLN A 178 2.66 -13.02 13.74
N VAL A 179 3.37 -14.14 13.59
CA VAL A 179 2.80 -15.49 13.77
C VAL A 179 2.18 -15.69 15.17
N GLN A 180 2.79 -15.09 16.20
CA GLN A 180 2.26 -15.19 17.58
C GLN A 180 1.02 -14.33 17.77
N LEU A 181 0.89 -13.22 17.06
CA LEU A 181 -0.32 -12.40 17.05
C LEU A 181 -1.46 -13.13 16.35
N ASP A 182 -1.20 -13.69 15.16
CA ASP A 182 -2.22 -14.34 14.32
C ASP A 182 -2.82 -15.57 15.01
N ASN A 183 -2.02 -16.31 15.77
CA ASN A 183 -2.50 -17.47 16.53
C ASN A 183 -2.96 -17.15 17.97
N GLY A 184 -2.99 -15.85 18.32
CA GLY A 184 -3.48 -15.37 19.62
C GLY A 184 -2.56 -15.60 20.82
N MET A 185 -1.34 -16.11 20.61
CA MET A 185 -0.34 -16.30 21.68
C MET A 185 0.23 -14.97 22.19
N LYS A 186 0.25 -13.93 21.35
CA LYS A 186 0.68 -12.58 21.69
C LYS A 186 -0.46 -11.58 21.45
N LYS A 187 -0.48 -10.52 22.24
CA LYS A 187 -1.42 -9.40 22.07
C LYS A 187 -0.67 -8.09 22.15
N GLU A 188 -1.11 -7.13 21.37
CA GLU A 188 -0.63 -5.75 21.38
C GLU A 188 -1.78 -4.77 21.57
N SER A 189 -1.49 -3.62 22.18
CA SER A 189 -2.43 -2.52 22.33
C SER A 189 -2.22 -1.43 21.26
N SER A 190 -1.98 -1.84 20.02
CA SER A 190 -1.68 -0.95 18.88
C SER A 190 -2.70 0.17 18.70
N LYS A 191 -4.01 -0.11 18.94
CA LYS A 191 -5.05 0.93 18.90
C LYS A 191 -4.91 1.99 19.99
N LYS A 192 -4.36 1.63 21.14
CA LYS A 192 -4.06 2.58 22.23
C LYS A 192 -2.81 3.38 21.87
N ALA A 193 -1.77 2.70 21.37
CA ALA A 193 -0.54 3.35 20.90
C ALA A 193 -0.84 4.39 19.83
N ALA A 194 -1.62 4.05 18.78
CA ALA A 194 -2.01 4.96 17.70
C ALA A 194 -2.80 6.19 18.18
N ARG A 195 -3.39 6.16 19.36
CA ARG A 195 -4.17 7.26 19.96
C ARG A 195 -3.47 7.92 21.13
N ALA A 196 -2.27 7.47 21.47
CA ALA A 196 -1.54 8.00 22.61
C ALA A 196 -1.20 9.49 22.36
N LYS A 197 -1.39 10.29 23.41
CA LYS A 197 -1.00 11.71 23.42
C LYS A 197 0.40 11.92 23.97
N GLU A 198 0.89 10.93 24.68
CA GLU A 198 2.22 10.91 25.29
C GLU A 198 3.11 9.98 24.46
N SER A 199 4.32 10.40 24.20
CA SER A 199 5.30 9.61 23.47
C SER A 199 5.82 8.40 24.24
N VAL A 200 5.63 8.38 25.57
CA VAL A 200 6.04 7.27 26.45
C VAL A 200 4.96 7.02 27.49
N TYR A 201 4.55 5.77 27.65
CA TYR A 201 3.64 5.36 28.71
C TYR A 201 3.89 3.90 29.11
N GLU A 202 3.45 3.57 30.33
CA GLU A 202 3.49 2.18 30.84
C GLU A 202 2.13 1.50 30.70
N GLU A 203 2.16 0.22 30.40
CA GLU A 203 0.97 -0.61 30.42
C GLU A 203 1.26 -2.07 30.82
N ARG A 204 0.20 -2.79 31.17
CA ARG A 204 0.27 -4.20 31.49
C ARG A 204 -0.52 -5.01 30.45
N ILE A 205 0.19 -5.81 29.66
CA ILE A 205 -0.40 -6.67 28.65
C ILE A 205 -0.13 -8.13 29.02
N ASN A 206 -1.16 -8.95 29.14
CA ASN A 206 -1.05 -10.38 29.49
C ASN A 206 -0.24 -10.66 30.78
N GLY A 207 -0.21 -9.70 31.70
CA GLY A 207 0.55 -9.83 32.95
C GLY A 207 1.98 -9.30 32.91
N GLU A 208 2.50 -8.98 31.75
CA GLU A 208 3.81 -8.35 31.56
C GLU A 208 3.71 -6.82 31.67
N HIS A 209 4.64 -6.22 32.41
CA HIS A 209 4.84 -4.77 32.46
C HIS A 209 5.66 -4.34 31.25
N ARG A 210 5.18 -3.35 30.51
CA ARG A 210 5.85 -2.83 29.32
C ARG A 210 5.86 -1.31 29.34
N GLU A 211 6.98 -0.74 28.96
CA GLU A 211 7.10 0.65 28.58
C GLU A 211 6.90 0.75 27.06
N ILE A 212 5.97 1.56 26.64
CA ILE A 212 5.61 1.78 25.23
C ILE A 212 6.11 3.17 24.85
N VAL A 213 6.93 3.21 23.81
CA VAL A 213 7.41 4.45 23.17
C VAL A 213 6.73 4.57 21.82
N VAL A 214 6.09 5.71 21.57
CA VAL A 214 5.37 6.03 20.33
C VAL A 214 6.09 7.16 19.63
N ASP A 215 6.39 6.95 18.35
CA ASP A 215 7.07 7.91 17.49
C ASP A 215 6.27 8.09 16.19
#